data_9cef21451e2ae277e9156383bfda4250
#
_entry.id   9cef21451e2ae277e9156383bfda4250
#
_cell.length_a   1.000
_cell.length_b   1.000
_cell.length_c   1.000
_cell.angle_alpha   90.00
_cell.angle_beta   90.00
_cell.angle_gamma   90.00
#
_symmetry.space_group_name_H-M   'P 1'
#
loop_
_entity.id
_entity.type
_entity.pdbx_description
1 polymer ?
#
loop_
_entity_poly.entity_id
_entity_poly.type
_entity_poly.pdbx_seq_one_letter_code
_entity_poly.pdbx_strand_id
1 'polypeptide(L)'
;GGLGGNMLSMFGSKYALPMGTARDEFADHEEITIPISTPAPRHYTEEPVLIEDMDPLCRYTFGKYTSLNRIQSIIYPTAYGTNENILLSAPTGAGKTDVALLTILRTIAQFCSPAPRDLEWLDTSTKPKFTVAMSEFKIIYVAPMKALAAEVVEKYQSRLKWLGIQCRELTGDMQLTKAEVNATQIIVTTPEKWDVVTRKSSGDTELVDRVKLLIVDEIHLLNEDRGSVIETLIARTQRQVEARQSMIRLVGLSATLPNYVDVSNFLGVNPYKGLFYFDAGYRPVPLEQHFVGVHGKAGTPAANRLLNRVCYDRVQRLVAEGNQVMVFVHARKDTVKTAQALRDHAMTDGTLDQFKPPEDTATDLRLTGRVAKSQNREMKELLNDGFSIHHAGMLRSDRNLVEELFSKGLVRVLCCTSTLAWGVNLPAYAVVIKGTQVYDSQKGAFVDLSILD
;
A
#
# COMPACT_ATOMS: atom_id res chain seq x y z
N GLY A 1 3.50 -27.32 -31.84
CA GLY A 1 3.37 -26.18 -31.07
C GLY A 1 4.41 -26.20 -29.93
N GLY A 2 5.44 -25.36 -30.02
CA GLY A 2 6.59 -25.45 -29.16
C GLY A 2 6.34 -24.95 -27.74
N LEU A 3 6.77 -25.72 -26.77
CA LEU A 3 6.90 -25.40 -25.35
C LEU A 3 7.95 -24.27 -25.03
N GLY A 4 8.53 -23.65 -26.07
CA GLY A 4 9.65 -22.71 -25.93
C GLY A 4 9.27 -21.25 -25.60
N GLY A 5 7.99 -20.85 -25.76
CA GLY A 5 7.56 -19.46 -25.60
C GLY A 5 7.29 -19.00 -24.16
N ASN A 6 7.12 -19.92 -23.23
CA ASN A 6 6.68 -19.61 -21.86
C ASN A 6 7.79 -19.73 -20.81
N MET A 7 9.07 -19.70 -21.20
CA MET A 7 10.19 -19.81 -20.26
C MET A 7 11.16 -18.64 -20.42
N LEU A 8 11.47 -17.96 -19.30
CA LEU A 8 12.57 -17.03 -19.20
C LEU A 8 13.81 -17.75 -18.67
N SER A 9 14.96 -17.52 -19.31
CA SER A 9 16.25 -18.00 -18.81
C SER A 9 17.01 -16.81 -18.20
N MET A 10 17.35 -16.90 -16.93
CA MET A 10 18.15 -15.91 -16.22
C MET A 10 19.25 -16.64 -15.44
N PHE A 11 20.51 -16.30 -15.67
CA PHE A 11 21.67 -16.91 -14.99
C PHE A 11 21.67 -18.45 -14.99
N GLY A 12 21.25 -19.06 -16.10
CA GLY A 12 21.21 -20.53 -16.24
C GLY A 12 19.97 -21.21 -15.62
N SER A 13 19.12 -20.49 -14.92
CA SER A 13 17.84 -20.98 -14.39
C SER A 13 16.70 -20.66 -15.35
N LYS A 14 15.80 -21.61 -15.54
CA LYS A 14 14.59 -21.45 -16.39
C LYS A 14 13.39 -21.20 -15.50
N TYR A 15 12.70 -20.10 -15.73
CA TYR A 15 11.46 -19.74 -15.02
C TYR A 15 10.27 -19.89 -15.96
N ALA A 16 9.25 -20.61 -15.52
CA ALA A 16 7.98 -20.70 -16.24
C ALA A 16 7.18 -19.41 -16.08
N LEU A 17 6.74 -18.83 -17.18
CA LEU A 17 5.82 -17.70 -17.17
C LEU A 17 4.37 -18.16 -16.98
N PRO A 18 3.48 -17.31 -16.45
CA PRO A 18 2.08 -17.62 -16.31
C PRO A 18 1.43 -18.05 -17.62
N MET A 19 0.43 -18.93 -17.53
CA MET A 19 -0.31 -19.39 -18.71
C MET A 19 -0.98 -18.20 -19.42
N GLY A 20 -0.92 -18.19 -20.75
CA GLY A 20 -1.46 -17.11 -21.57
C GLY A 20 -0.51 -15.95 -21.78
N THR A 21 0.74 -16.01 -21.26
CA THR A 21 1.77 -15.00 -21.54
C THR A 21 2.05 -14.93 -23.03
N ALA A 22 1.98 -13.74 -23.61
CA ALA A 22 2.37 -13.44 -24.99
C ALA A 22 3.77 -12.83 -25.03
N ARG A 23 4.49 -13.09 -26.11
CA ARG A 23 5.80 -12.51 -26.38
C ARG A 23 5.83 -12.03 -27.82
N ASP A 24 6.02 -10.73 -27.97
CA ASP A 24 6.04 -10.07 -29.27
C ASP A 24 7.39 -9.38 -29.46
N GLU A 25 7.97 -9.51 -30.65
CA GLU A 25 9.22 -8.90 -31.03
C GLU A 25 8.98 -7.84 -32.09
N PHE A 26 9.48 -6.64 -31.85
CA PHE A 26 9.41 -5.50 -32.76
C PHE A 26 10.80 -5.10 -33.19
N ALA A 27 10.91 -4.20 -34.15
CA ALA A 27 12.20 -3.76 -34.67
C ALA A 27 13.08 -3.05 -33.61
N ASP A 28 12.46 -2.37 -32.65
CA ASP A 28 13.10 -1.50 -31.67
C ASP A 28 12.94 -1.97 -30.21
N HIS A 29 12.04 -2.91 -29.96
CA HIS A 29 11.81 -3.44 -28.61
C HIS A 29 11.18 -4.84 -28.65
N GLU A 30 11.24 -5.53 -27.53
CA GLU A 30 10.55 -6.78 -27.25
C GLU A 30 9.50 -6.52 -26.15
N GLU A 31 8.37 -7.19 -26.24
CA GLU A 31 7.31 -7.08 -25.26
C GLU A 31 6.86 -8.46 -24.75
N ILE A 32 6.74 -8.56 -23.43
CA ILE A 32 6.15 -9.72 -22.77
C ILE A 32 4.89 -9.23 -22.05
N THR A 33 3.74 -9.77 -22.43
CA THR A 33 2.44 -9.45 -21.83
C THR A 33 1.98 -10.60 -20.96
N ILE A 34 1.83 -10.36 -19.67
CA ILE A 34 1.22 -11.27 -18.72
C ILE A 34 -0.24 -10.85 -18.56
N PRO A 35 -1.20 -11.72 -18.97
CA PRO A 35 -2.62 -11.38 -18.88
C PRO A 35 -3.11 -11.32 -17.44
N ILE A 36 -4.29 -10.76 -17.26
CA ILE A 36 -4.97 -10.78 -15.96
C ILE A 36 -5.11 -12.21 -15.44
N SER A 37 -4.91 -12.38 -14.14
CA SER A 37 -5.10 -13.68 -13.51
C SER A 37 -6.57 -14.07 -13.53
N THR A 38 -6.84 -15.34 -13.77
CA THR A 38 -8.19 -15.90 -13.62
C THR A 38 -8.61 -15.78 -12.16
N PRO A 39 -9.82 -15.27 -11.86
CA PRO A 39 -10.30 -15.23 -10.47
C PRO A 39 -10.23 -16.62 -9.84
N ALA A 40 -9.77 -16.68 -8.61
CA ALA A 40 -9.67 -17.93 -7.85
C ALA A 40 -11.07 -18.55 -7.71
N PRO A 41 -11.25 -19.87 -7.97
CA PRO A 41 -12.53 -20.53 -7.86
C PRO A 41 -13.07 -20.43 -6.44
N ARG A 42 -14.40 -20.24 -6.31
CA ARG A 42 -15.06 -20.22 -5.01
C ARG A 42 -15.41 -21.64 -4.59
N HIS A 43 -15.16 -21.93 -3.31
CA HIS A 43 -15.69 -23.15 -2.72
C HIS A 43 -17.19 -23.00 -2.51
N TYR A 44 -17.95 -24.09 -2.66
CA TYR A 44 -19.43 -24.06 -2.53
C TYR A 44 -19.94 -23.62 -1.15
N THR A 45 -19.11 -23.74 -0.11
CA THR A 45 -19.40 -23.28 1.26
C THR A 45 -18.92 -21.86 1.55
N GLU A 46 -18.33 -21.18 0.57
CA GLU A 46 -17.77 -19.85 0.74
C GLU A 46 -18.88 -18.78 0.59
N GLU A 47 -19.28 -18.22 1.71
CA GLU A 47 -20.28 -17.14 1.78
C GLU A 47 -19.66 -15.86 2.32
N PRO A 48 -20.05 -14.68 1.81
CA PRO A 48 -19.61 -13.41 2.36
C PRO A 48 -20.17 -13.22 3.77
N VAL A 49 -19.35 -12.69 4.67
CA VAL A 49 -19.81 -12.27 6.00
C VAL A 49 -20.59 -10.96 5.85
N LEU A 50 -21.88 -10.99 6.18
CA LEU A 50 -22.73 -9.81 6.16
C LEU A 50 -22.48 -8.96 7.40
N ILE A 51 -22.43 -7.64 7.23
CA ILE A 51 -22.22 -6.72 8.35
C ILE A 51 -23.37 -6.76 9.35
N GLU A 52 -24.58 -7.00 8.87
CA GLU A 52 -25.79 -7.14 9.73
C GLU A 52 -25.75 -8.34 10.67
N ASP A 53 -24.99 -9.39 10.31
CA ASP A 53 -24.82 -10.61 11.10
C ASP A 53 -23.71 -10.52 12.15
N MET A 54 -22.93 -9.44 12.12
CA MET A 54 -21.87 -9.20 13.10
C MET A 54 -22.45 -8.71 14.43
N ASP A 55 -21.67 -8.90 15.50
CA ASP A 55 -22.02 -8.29 16.78
C ASP A 55 -22.02 -6.75 16.71
N PRO A 56 -22.63 -6.06 17.69
CA PRO A 56 -22.80 -4.61 17.64
C PRO A 56 -21.48 -3.82 17.51
N LEU A 57 -20.37 -4.31 18.07
CA LEU A 57 -19.07 -3.66 17.98
C LEU A 57 -18.56 -3.62 16.53
N CYS A 58 -18.54 -4.77 15.88
CA CYS A 58 -18.12 -4.88 14.47
C CYS A 58 -19.14 -4.23 13.55
N ARG A 59 -20.43 -4.50 13.76
CA ARG A 59 -21.51 -3.97 12.92
C ARG A 59 -21.49 -2.45 12.84
N TYR A 60 -21.35 -1.77 13.96
CA TYR A 60 -21.26 -0.30 13.96
C TYR A 60 -19.98 0.22 13.34
N THR A 61 -18.84 -0.42 13.61
CA THR A 61 -17.54 -0.03 13.06
C THR A 61 -17.46 -0.20 11.53
N PHE A 62 -18.09 -1.24 10.99
CA PHE A 62 -18.14 -1.55 9.55
C PHE A 62 -19.43 -1.04 8.86
N GLY A 63 -20.24 -0.26 9.52
CA GLY A 63 -21.59 0.15 9.07
C GLY A 63 -21.67 0.88 7.72
N LYS A 64 -20.54 1.22 7.11
CA LYS A 64 -20.48 1.77 5.74
C LYS A 64 -20.58 0.69 4.65
N TYR A 65 -20.43 -0.57 5.01
CA TYR A 65 -20.41 -1.71 4.10
C TYR A 65 -21.61 -2.60 4.32
N THR A 66 -22.00 -3.36 3.31
CA THR A 66 -23.03 -4.38 3.41
C THR A 66 -22.44 -5.75 3.78
N SER A 67 -21.24 -6.03 3.32
CA SER A 67 -20.51 -7.28 3.60
C SER A 67 -19.00 -7.04 3.64
N LEU A 68 -18.28 -7.95 4.25
CA LEU A 68 -16.84 -8.08 4.08
C LEU A 68 -16.54 -8.59 2.66
N ASN A 69 -15.37 -8.23 2.12
CA ASN A 69 -14.91 -8.80 0.87
C ASN A 69 -14.53 -10.29 1.05
N ARG A 70 -14.20 -10.96 -0.06
CA ARG A 70 -13.92 -12.39 -0.07
C ARG A 70 -12.80 -12.79 0.92
N ILE A 71 -11.65 -12.11 0.85
CA ILE A 71 -10.50 -12.38 1.73
C ILE A 71 -10.86 -12.11 3.19
N GLN A 72 -11.46 -10.98 3.46
CA GLN A 72 -11.90 -10.60 4.81
C GLN A 72 -12.90 -11.59 5.39
N SER A 73 -13.84 -12.08 4.57
CA SER A 73 -14.83 -13.08 4.99
C SER A 73 -14.19 -14.42 5.35
N ILE A 74 -13.19 -14.86 4.58
CA ILE A 74 -12.46 -16.10 4.86
C ILE A 74 -11.68 -15.98 6.17
N ILE A 75 -11.08 -14.84 6.47
CA ILE A 75 -10.23 -14.63 7.63
C ILE A 75 -11.03 -14.27 8.89
N TYR A 76 -12.24 -13.73 8.74
CA TYR A 76 -13.05 -13.22 9.85
C TYR A 76 -13.17 -14.17 11.04
N PRO A 77 -13.44 -15.48 10.88
CA PRO A 77 -13.52 -16.40 12.00
C PRO A 77 -12.24 -16.47 12.84
N THR A 78 -11.08 -16.36 12.21
CA THR A 78 -9.79 -16.36 12.90
C THR A 78 -9.43 -14.97 13.43
N ALA A 79 -9.60 -13.93 12.63
CA ALA A 79 -9.20 -12.56 12.98
C ALA A 79 -10.00 -12.01 14.15
N TYR A 80 -11.31 -12.19 14.12
CA TYR A 80 -12.21 -11.70 15.16
C TYR A 80 -12.64 -12.77 16.17
N GLY A 81 -12.74 -14.03 15.75
CA GLY A 81 -13.21 -15.13 16.60
C GLY A 81 -12.15 -15.75 17.50
N THR A 82 -10.88 -15.51 17.26
CA THR A 82 -9.76 -16.10 18.00
C THR A 82 -8.68 -15.09 18.36
N ASN A 83 -7.71 -15.51 19.19
CA ASN A 83 -6.49 -14.76 19.47
C ASN A 83 -5.25 -15.38 18.79
N GLU A 84 -5.46 -16.21 17.78
CA GLU A 84 -4.37 -16.83 17.03
C GLU A 84 -3.49 -15.77 16.36
N ASN A 85 -2.19 -15.98 16.34
CA ASN A 85 -1.28 -15.23 15.52
C ASN A 85 -1.64 -15.43 14.04
N ILE A 86 -1.53 -14.38 13.24
CA ILE A 86 -1.90 -14.40 11.83
C ILE A 86 -0.72 -13.94 10.97
N LEU A 87 -0.48 -14.63 9.87
CA LEU A 87 0.22 -14.10 8.71
C LEU A 87 -0.77 -14.07 7.55
N LEU A 88 -1.00 -12.87 7.04
CA LEU A 88 -1.79 -12.64 5.83
C LEU A 88 -0.88 -12.22 4.69
N SER A 89 -0.71 -13.10 3.72
CA SER A 89 -0.05 -12.83 2.45
C SER A 89 -1.11 -12.69 1.36
N ALA A 90 -1.29 -11.49 0.84
CA ALA A 90 -2.33 -11.18 -0.13
C ALA A 90 -1.91 -10.07 -1.08
N PRO A 91 -2.50 -10.01 -2.30
CA PRO A 91 -2.21 -8.95 -3.27
C PRO A 91 -2.51 -7.56 -2.72
N THR A 92 -1.85 -6.56 -3.29
CA THR A 92 -2.13 -5.14 -3.00
C THR A 92 -3.60 -4.82 -3.32
N GLY A 93 -4.23 -4.02 -2.47
CA GLY A 93 -5.65 -3.66 -2.62
C GLY A 93 -6.65 -4.72 -2.14
N ALA A 94 -6.19 -5.83 -1.57
CA ALA A 94 -7.05 -6.91 -1.08
C ALA A 94 -7.84 -6.58 0.21
N GLY A 95 -7.58 -5.42 0.82
CA GLY A 95 -8.26 -5.02 2.06
C GLY A 95 -7.60 -5.52 3.34
N LYS A 96 -6.29 -5.71 3.33
CA LYS A 96 -5.49 -6.17 4.49
C LYS A 96 -5.65 -5.26 5.72
N THR A 97 -5.79 -3.95 5.51
CA THR A 97 -5.95 -2.98 6.60
C THR A 97 -7.24 -3.22 7.39
N ASP A 98 -8.31 -3.65 6.76
CA ASP A 98 -9.56 -3.98 7.45
C ASP A 98 -9.48 -5.36 8.12
N VAL A 99 -8.66 -6.29 7.64
CA VAL A 99 -8.32 -7.51 8.39
C VAL A 99 -7.60 -7.16 9.69
N ALA A 100 -6.62 -6.24 9.62
CA ALA A 100 -5.96 -5.73 10.83
C ALA A 100 -6.97 -5.07 11.79
N LEU A 101 -7.94 -4.32 11.26
CA LEU A 101 -9.02 -3.74 12.07
C LEU A 101 -9.85 -4.82 12.79
N LEU A 102 -10.13 -5.95 12.15
CA LEU A 102 -10.82 -7.07 12.80
C LEU A 102 -10.02 -7.61 14.01
N THR A 103 -8.70 -7.70 13.89
CA THR A 103 -7.84 -8.12 15.02
C THR A 103 -7.80 -7.06 16.12
N ILE A 104 -7.84 -5.79 15.78
CA ILE A 104 -7.97 -4.67 16.73
C ILE A 104 -9.29 -4.74 17.45
N LEU A 105 -10.40 -4.94 16.75
CA LEU A 105 -11.73 -5.08 17.34
C LEU A 105 -11.81 -6.30 18.24
N ARG A 106 -11.18 -7.41 17.89
CA ARG A 106 -11.07 -8.59 18.75
C ARG A 106 -10.40 -8.24 20.09
N THR A 107 -9.31 -7.50 20.03
CA THR A 107 -8.61 -7.05 21.25
C THR A 107 -9.51 -6.13 22.08
N ILE A 108 -10.13 -5.14 21.47
CA ILE A 108 -11.04 -4.22 22.16
C ILE A 108 -12.23 -4.97 22.77
N ALA A 109 -12.80 -5.95 22.07
CA ALA A 109 -13.93 -6.75 22.54
C ALA A 109 -13.66 -7.45 23.87
N GLN A 110 -12.43 -7.84 24.13
CA GLN A 110 -12.01 -8.48 25.37
C GLN A 110 -12.03 -7.52 26.58
N PHE A 111 -12.05 -6.22 26.33
CA PHE A 111 -12.08 -5.16 27.35
C PHE A 111 -13.40 -4.38 27.34
N CYS A 112 -14.40 -4.85 26.59
CA CYS A 112 -15.74 -4.29 26.58
C CYS A 112 -16.64 -4.91 27.65
N SER A 113 -17.49 -4.09 28.25
CA SER A 113 -18.57 -4.52 29.13
C SER A 113 -19.88 -3.80 28.73
N PRO A 114 -20.95 -4.52 28.39
CA PRO A 114 -20.99 -5.97 28.24
C PRO A 114 -20.14 -6.48 27.08
N ALA A 115 -19.88 -7.79 27.01
CA ALA A 115 -19.21 -8.38 25.85
C ALA A 115 -20.04 -8.09 24.58
N PRO A 116 -19.41 -7.79 23.44
CA PRO A 116 -20.14 -7.35 22.25
C PRO A 116 -21.26 -8.30 21.79
N ARG A 117 -21.02 -9.61 21.90
CA ARG A 117 -22.02 -10.64 21.56
C ARG A 117 -23.21 -10.71 22.51
N ASP A 118 -23.06 -10.19 23.72
CA ASP A 118 -24.08 -10.23 24.77
C ASP A 118 -24.89 -8.93 24.82
N LEU A 119 -24.52 -7.91 24.03
CA LEU A 119 -25.22 -6.63 23.98
C LEU A 119 -26.44 -6.74 23.07
N GLU A 120 -27.62 -6.54 23.64
CA GLU A 120 -28.82 -6.29 22.83
C GLU A 120 -28.81 -4.88 22.27
N TRP A 121 -28.81 -4.79 20.94
CA TRP A 121 -28.82 -3.52 20.21
C TRP A 121 -29.88 -3.55 19.11
N LEU A 122 -31.11 -3.21 19.49
CA LEU A 122 -32.30 -3.27 18.63
C LEU A 122 -32.44 -2.02 17.78
N ASP A 123 -32.13 -0.85 18.35
CA ASP A 123 -32.21 0.42 17.64
C ASP A 123 -30.88 0.75 16.95
N THR A 124 -30.76 0.34 15.69
CA THR A 124 -29.56 0.55 14.88
C THR A 124 -29.37 2.00 14.41
N SER A 125 -30.32 2.89 14.65
CA SER A 125 -30.19 4.32 14.40
C SER A 125 -29.29 5.01 15.44
N THR A 126 -29.13 4.41 16.59
CA THR A 126 -28.25 4.88 17.67
C THR A 126 -26.95 4.08 17.72
N LYS A 127 -25.91 4.62 18.35
CA LYS A 127 -24.69 3.87 18.56
C LYS A 127 -24.83 2.88 19.71
N PRO A 128 -24.26 1.65 19.61
CA PRO A 128 -24.24 0.71 20.71
C PRO A 128 -23.40 1.28 21.87
N LYS A 129 -23.80 0.98 23.10
CA LYS A 129 -23.13 1.50 24.29
C LYS A 129 -22.29 0.42 24.96
N PHE A 130 -20.98 0.66 25.01
CA PHE A 130 -20.02 -0.18 25.73
C PHE A 130 -19.25 0.66 26.73
N THR A 131 -18.87 0.02 27.84
CA THR A 131 -17.79 0.50 28.71
C THR A 131 -16.53 -0.23 28.33
N VAL A 132 -15.49 0.50 27.94
CA VAL A 132 -14.20 -0.08 27.52
C VAL A 132 -13.15 0.22 28.59
N ALA A 133 -12.44 -0.80 29.05
CA ALA A 133 -11.34 -0.65 30.01
C ALA A 133 -10.07 -0.08 29.31
N MET A 134 -10.12 1.21 29.01
CA MET A 134 -9.15 1.92 28.15
C MET A 134 -7.70 1.88 28.64
N SER A 135 -7.48 1.76 29.95
CA SER A 135 -6.15 1.73 30.56
C SER A 135 -5.51 0.32 30.58
N GLU A 136 -6.26 -0.71 30.22
CA GLU A 136 -5.87 -2.10 30.42
C GLU A 136 -5.12 -2.71 29.23
N PHE A 137 -5.16 -2.06 28.06
CA PHE A 137 -4.57 -2.58 26.85
C PHE A 137 -3.92 -1.50 25.98
N LYS A 138 -2.93 -1.94 25.20
CA LYS A 138 -2.31 -1.20 24.12
C LYS A 138 -2.23 -2.06 22.88
N ILE A 139 -2.37 -1.43 21.73
CA ILE A 139 -2.23 -2.04 20.42
C ILE A 139 -1.14 -1.27 19.68
N ILE A 140 -0.17 -1.98 19.16
CA ILE A 140 0.94 -1.39 18.41
C ILE A 140 0.80 -1.80 16.94
N TYR A 141 0.75 -0.80 16.07
CA TYR A 141 0.78 -0.98 14.62
C TYR A 141 2.09 -0.47 14.07
N VAL A 142 2.91 -1.36 13.54
CA VAL A 142 4.21 -1.03 12.96
C VAL A 142 4.05 -0.86 11.46
N ALA A 143 4.10 0.39 11.00
CA ALA A 143 4.07 0.77 9.59
C ALA A 143 5.52 0.90 9.06
N PRO A 144 5.79 0.57 7.79
CA PRO A 144 7.14 0.62 7.25
C PRO A 144 7.71 2.03 7.13
N MET A 145 6.85 3.03 6.99
CA MET A 145 7.24 4.44 6.75
C MET A 145 6.31 5.41 7.46
N LYS A 146 6.84 6.60 7.79
CA LYS A 146 6.10 7.68 8.43
C LYS A 146 4.84 8.12 7.67
N ALA A 147 4.90 8.20 6.33
CA ALA A 147 3.75 8.59 5.51
C ALA A 147 2.58 7.61 5.65
N LEU A 148 2.86 6.30 5.64
CA LEU A 148 1.86 5.25 5.85
C LEU A 148 1.32 5.24 7.28
N ALA A 149 2.16 5.57 8.26
CA ALA A 149 1.72 5.68 9.66
C ALA A 149 0.63 6.74 9.82
N ALA A 150 0.78 7.90 9.20
CA ALA A 150 -0.22 8.97 9.24
C ALA A 150 -1.57 8.54 8.62
N GLU A 151 -1.53 7.85 7.48
CA GLU A 151 -2.72 7.32 6.80
C GLU A 151 -3.45 6.30 7.68
N VAL A 152 -2.71 5.39 8.30
CA VAL A 152 -3.28 4.37 9.20
C VAL A 152 -3.93 5.00 10.42
N VAL A 153 -3.30 6.02 11.01
CA VAL A 153 -3.86 6.78 12.14
C VAL A 153 -5.19 7.42 11.75
N GLU A 154 -5.23 8.13 10.64
CA GLU A 154 -6.48 8.78 10.16
C GLU A 154 -7.59 7.76 9.95
N LYS A 155 -7.27 6.65 9.30
CA LYS A 155 -8.22 5.58 9.02
C LYS A 155 -8.79 4.96 10.31
N TYR A 156 -7.95 4.55 11.25
CA TYR A 156 -8.42 3.91 12.46
C TYR A 156 -9.04 4.89 13.45
N GLN A 157 -8.52 6.10 13.57
CA GLN A 157 -9.13 7.13 14.40
C GLN A 157 -10.55 7.45 13.94
N SER A 158 -10.78 7.59 12.64
CA SER A 158 -12.12 7.85 12.09
C SER A 158 -13.10 6.70 12.35
N ARG A 159 -12.62 5.46 12.33
CA ARG A 159 -13.43 4.24 12.51
C ARG A 159 -13.73 3.91 13.98
N LEU A 160 -12.89 4.34 14.92
CA LEU A 160 -12.95 3.93 16.33
C LEU A 160 -13.23 5.08 17.31
N LYS A 161 -13.28 6.32 16.83
CA LYS A 161 -13.60 7.49 17.71
C LYS A 161 -14.94 7.38 18.42
N TRP A 162 -15.89 6.67 17.84
CA TRP A 162 -17.21 6.47 18.44
C TRP A 162 -17.19 5.70 19.76
N LEU A 163 -16.15 4.87 19.96
CA LEU A 163 -15.87 4.15 21.21
C LEU A 163 -15.05 4.97 22.20
N GLY A 164 -14.53 6.13 21.79
CA GLY A 164 -13.56 6.91 22.58
C GLY A 164 -12.11 6.40 22.47
N ILE A 165 -11.85 5.44 21.59
CA ILE A 165 -10.50 4.93 21.32
C ILE A 165 -9.64 6.04 20.70
N GLN A 166 -8.44 6.25 21.24
CA GLN A 166 -7.44 7.17 20.70
C GLN A 166 -6.37 6.40 19.93
N CYS A 167 -6.16 6.81 18.69
CA CYS A 167 -5.11 6.33 17.82
C CYS A 167 -4.13 7.46 17.52
N ARG A 168 -2.85 7.28 17.83
CA ARG A 168 -1.82 8.32 17.64
C ARG A 168 -0.60 7.78 16.93
N GLU A 169 0.05 8.68 16.18
CA GLU A 169 1.32 8.42 15.53
C GLU A 169 2.49 8.64 16.51
N LEU A 170 3.48 7.76 16.45
CA LEU A 170 4.76 7.89 17.14
C LEU A 170 5.89 7.54 16.19
N THR A 171 6.36 8.51 15.42
CA THR A 171 7.38 8.33 14.37
C THR A 171 8.47 9.40 14.42
N GLY A 172 9.65 9.10 13.89
CA GLY A 172 10.76 10.04 13.77
C GLY A 172 11.16 10.65 15.11
N ASP A 173 11.20 11.98 15.17
CA ASP A 173 11.58 12.75 16.37
C ASP A 173 10.41 13.02 17.31
N MET A 174 9.21 12.54 16.99
CA MET A 174 8.03 12.69 17.84
C MET A 174 8.26 12.03 19.20
N GLN A 175 7.79 12.69 20.25
CA GLN A 175 7.74 12.15 21.60
C GLN A 175 6.32 12.31 22.14
N LEU A 176 5.82 11.26 22.77
CA LEU A 176 4.57 11.33 23.52
C LEU A 176 4.88 11.49 24.99
N THR A 177 4.18 12.41 25.64
CA THR A 177 4.23 12.53 27.10
C THR A 177 3.64 11.28 27.75
N LYS A 178 3.97 11.03 29.01
CA LYS A 178 3.39 9.90 29.77
C LYS A 178 1.86 9.99 29.80
N ALA A 179 1.30 11.19 29.91
CA ALA A 179 -0.14 11.40 29.88
C ALA A 179 -0.75 11.04 28.54
N GLU A 180 -0.10 11.42 27.41
CA GLU A 180 -0.54 11.07 26.06
C GLU A 180 -0.46 9.57 25.80
N VAL A 181 0.62 8.91 26.24
CA VAL A 181 0.74 7.45 26.16
C VAL A 181 -0.39 6.76 26.92
N ASN A 182 -0.67 7.20 28.14
CA ASN A 182 -1.74 6.61 28.96
C ASN A 182 -3.12 6.82 28.35
N ALA A 183 -3.35 7.94 27.66
CA ALA A 183 -4.61 8.26 27.00
C ALA A 183 -4.80 7.58 25.64
N THR A 184 -3.76 6.90 25.11
CA THR A 184 -3.76 6.33 23.76
C THR A 184 -3.84 4.81 23.81
N GLN A 185 -4.78 4.20 23.09
CA GLN A 185 -4.93 2.76 23.00
C GLN A 185 -4.19 2.17 21.81
N ILE A 186 -4.18 2.87 20.67
CA ILE A 186 -3.52 2.42 19.45
C ILE A 186 -2.36 3.37 19.13
N ILE A 187 -1.15 2.83 19.10
CA ILE A 187 0.06 3.55 18.72
C ILE A 187 0.52 3.04 17.36
N VAL A 188 0.57 3.93 16.37
CA VAL A 188 1.10 3.64 15.03
C VAL A 188 2.51 4.19 14.96
N THR A 189 3.47 3.34 14.68
CA THR A 189 4.90 3.66 14.75
C THR A 189 5.66 2.99 13.60
N THR A 190 6.95 3.33 13.47
CA THR A 190 7.88 2.65 12.56
C THR A 190 8.71 1.61 13.30
N PRO A 191 9.30 0.62 12.60
CA PRO A 191 10.14 -0.40 13.25
C PRO A 191 11.27 0.22 14.06
N GLU A 192 11.97 1.19 13.52
CA GLU A 192 13.10 1.85 14.16
C GLU A 192 12.69 2.60 15.43
N LYS A 193 11.57 3.30 15.36
CA LYS A 193 11.06 4.06 16.51
C LYS A 193 10.62 3.13 17.64
N TRP A 194 9.89 2.07 17.31
CA TRP A 194 9.45 1.10 18.30
C TRP A 194 10.62 0.35 18.94
N ASP A 195 11.66 0.02 18.15
CA ASP A 195 12.89 -0.57 18.66
C ASP A 195 13.57 0.36 19.69
N VAL A 196 13.67 1.63 19.39
CA VAL A 196 14.22 2.63 20.33
C VAL A 196 13.38 2.74 21.61
N VAL A 197 12.06 2.80 21.48
CA VAL A 197 11.14 2.90 22.63
C VAL A 197 11.29 1.67 23.53
N THR A 198 11.30 0.48 22.95
CA THR A 198 11.40 -0.79 23.72
C THR A 198 12.77 -1.01 24.35
N ARG A 199 13.84 -0.49 23.77
CA ARG A 199 15.19 -0.52 24.38
C ARG A 199 15.33 0.43 25.57
N LYS A 200 14.77 1.63 25.48
CA LYS A 200 14.85 2.66 26.53
C LYS A 200 13.97 2.34 27.73
N SER A 201 12.96 1.52 27.54
CA SER A 201 11.96 1.19 28.57
C SER A 201 12.43 0.14 29.59
N SER A 202 13.74 -0.10 29.74
CA SER A 202 14.27 -0.93 30.82
C SER A 202 13.93 -0.40 32.23
N GLY A 203 13.34 0.79 32.32
CA GLY A 203 12.81 1.37 33.55
C GLY A 203 11.31 1.68 33.54
N ASP A 204 10.66 1.71 32.37
CA ASP A 204 9.22 1.97 32.24
C ASP A 204 8.55 0.79 31.50
N THR A 205 8.42 -0.32 32.20
CA THR A 205 7.83 -1.55 31.70
C THR A 205 6.32 -1.44 31.49
N GLU A 206 5.71 -0.37 32.02
CA GLU A 206 4.26 -0.21 32.09
C GLU A 206 3.58 -0.16 30.70
N LEU A 207 4.20 0.51 29.71
CA LEU A 207 3.69 0.54 28.35
C LEU A 207 3.73 -0.84 27.71
N VAL A 208 4.86 -1.52 27.80
CA VAL A 208 5.10 -2.82 27.17
C VAL A 208 4.23 -3.91 27.80
N ASP A 209 3.97 -3.83 29.10
CA ASP A 209 3.13 -4.80 29.83
C ASP A 209 1.67 -4.76 29.41
N ARG A 210 1.21 -3.63 28.88
CA ARG A 210 -0.18 -3.45 28.41
C ARG A 210 -0.38 -3.81 26.94
N VAL A 211 0.67 -4.06 26.18
CA VAL A 211 0.57 -4.45 24.77
C VAL A 211 -0.07 -5.83 24.66
N LYS A 212 -1.19 -5.91 23.94
CA LYS A 212 -1.95 -7.15 23.71
C LYS A 212 -1.90 -7.60 22.25
N LEU A 213 -1.65 -6.66 21.34
CA LEU A 213 -1.62 -6.89 19.90
C LEU A 213 -0.47 -6.10 19.28
N LEU A 214 0.35 -6.78 18.50
CA LEU A 214 1.38 -6.19 17.66
C LEU A 214 1.09 -6.55 16.19
N ILE A 215 0.82 -5.54 15.39
CA ILE A 215 0.61 -5.67 13.96
C ILE A 215 1.86 -5.17 13.25
N VAL A 216 2.42 -5.98 12.38
CA VAL A 216 3.56 -5.61 11.53
C VAL A 216 3.08 -5.56 10.09
N ASP A 217 2.97 -4.36 9.55
CA ASP A 217 2.58 -4.14 8.16
C ASP A 217 3.78 -4.28 7.23
N GLU A 218 3.51 -4.70 5.98
CA GLU A 218 4.54 -4.91 4.95
C GLU A 218 5.70 -5.79 5.43
N ILE A 219 5.39 -6.90 6.11
CA ILE A 219 6.40 -7.78 6.72
C ILE A 219 7.37 -8.41 5.71
N HIS A 220 7.03 -8.42 4.41
CA HIS A 220 7.94 -8.84 3.33
C HIS A 220 9.21 -7.99 3.23
N LEU A 221 9.23 -6.78 3.82
CA LEU A 221 10.41 -5.94 3.97
C LEU A 221 11.50 -6.55 4.87
N LEU A 222 11.26 -7.72 5.47
CA LEU A 222 12.32 -8.52 6.14
C LEU A 222 13.53 -8.81 5.24
N ASN A 223 13.36 -8.83 3.93
CA ASN A 223 14.44 -9.04 2.96
C ASN A 223 15.27 -7.79 2.64
N GLU A 224 14.91 -6.63 3.15
CA GLU A 224 15.66 -5.38 2.97
C GLU A 224 16.65 -5.11 4.11
N ASP A 225 17.44 -4.05 3.96
CA ASP A 225 18.42 -3.60 4.97
C ASP A 225 17.78 -3.32 6.34
N ARG A 226 16.47 -3.01 6.36
CA ARG A 226 15.66 -2.79 7.57
C ARG A 226 15.12 -4.08 8.20
N GLY A 227 15.29 -5.21 7.52
CA GLY A 227 14.77 -6.51 7.98
C GLY A 227 15.32 -6.93 9.33
N SER A 228 16.58 -6.63 9.63
CA SER A 228 17.21 -6.93 10.90
C SER A 228 16.54 -6.23 12.11
N VAL A 229 16.01 -5.03 11.91
CA VAL A 229 15.27 -4.30 12.95
C VAL A 229 13.93 -4.98 13.22
N ILE A 230 13.21 -5.37 12.17
CA ILE A 230 11.92 -6.07 12.27
C ILE A 230 12.11 -7.44 12.94
N GLU A 231 13.13 -8.20 12.52
CA GLU A 231 13.47 -9.48 13.15
C GLU A 231 13.76 -9.35 14.64
N THR A 232 14.59 -8.38 15.02
CA THR A 232 14.94 -8.12 16.41
C THR A 232 13.71 -7.75 17.22
N LEU A 233 12.83 -6.94 16.67
CA LEU A 233 11.60 -6.49 17.32
C LEU A 233 10.65 -7.65 17.57
N ILE A 234 10.43 -8.52 16.60
CA ILE A 234 9.58 -9.71 16.73
C ILE A 234 10.18 -10.69 17.73
N ALA A 235 11.49 -10.99 17.61
CA ALA A 235 12.18 -11.90 18.53
C ALA A 235 12.13 -11.40 19.98
N ARG A 236 12.28 -10.10 20.20
CA ARG A 236 12.15 -9.47 21.52
C ARG A 236 10.73 -9.60 22.07
N THR A 237 9.72 -9.38 21.23
CA THR A 237 8.31 -9.55 21.61
C THR A 237 8.01 -10.99 22.02
N GLN A 238 8.49 -11.98 21.26
CA GLN A 238 8.33 -13.40 21.59
C GLN A 238 9.00 -13.76 22.91
N ARG A 239 10.23 -13.30 23.16
CA ARG A 239 10.92 -13.51 24.44
C ARG A 239 10.17 -12.87 25.60
N GLN A 240 9.55 -11.73 25.39
CA GLN A 240 8.75 -11.07 26.41
C GLN A 240 7.50 -11.86 26.76
N VAL A 241 6.82 -12.44 25.75
CA VAL A 241 5.69 -13.34 25.95
C VAL A 241 6.10 -14.54 26.80
N GLU A 242 7.23 -15.18 26.46
CA GLU A 242 7.77 -16.32 27.19
C GLU A 242 8.14 -15.98 28.65
N ALA A 243 8.85 -14.87 28.84
CA ALA A 243 9.38 -14.45 30.14
C ALA A 243 8.28 -14.00 31.12
N ARG A 244 7.21 -13.40 30.64
CA ARG A 244 6.16 -12.79 31.47
C ARG A 244 4.85 -13.59 31.50
N GLN A 245 4.76 -14.66 30.72
CA GLN A 245 3.52 -15.46 30.52
C GLN A 245 2.33 -14.57 30.09
N SER A 246 2.62 -13.43 29.48
CA SER A 246 1.67 -12.45 28.98
C SER A 246 1.50 -12.66 27.47
N MET A 247 0.29 -12.95 27.03
CA MET A 247 0.01 -13.18 25.61
C MET A 247 -0.03 -11.88 24.84
N ILE A 248 0.88 -11.73 23.85
CA ILE A 248 0.82 -10.70 22.84
C ILE A 248 0.51 -11.39 21.51
N ARG A 249 -0.60 -11.01 20.89
CA ARG A 249 -0.96 -11.51 19.57
C ARG A 249 -0.10 -10.83 18.49
N LEU A 250 0.49 -11.63 17.61
CA LEU A 250 1.28 -11.15 16.47
C LEU A 250 0.47 -11.29 15.18
N VAL A 251 0.38 -10.22 14.42
CA VAL A 251 -0.30 -10.17 13.11
C VAL A 251 0.65 -9.58 12.09
N GLY A 252 1.04 -10.38 11.11
CA GLY A 252 1.85 -9.95 9.97
C GLY A 252 0.98 -9.75 8.73
N LEU A 253 1.10 -8.58 8.10
CA LEU A 253 0.46 -8.26 6.82
C LEU A 253 1.54 -8.16 5.74
N SER A 254 1.31 -8.78 4.60
CA SER A 254 2.29 -8.87 3.53
C SER A 254 1.64 -8.80 2.15
N ALA A 255 2.38 -8.28 1.19
CA ALA A 255 2.14 -8.61 -0.22
C ALA A 255 2.34 -10.13 -0.43
N THR A 256 1.95 -10.64 -1.60
CA THR A 256 2.13 -12.05 -1.91
C THR A 256 3.61 -12.46 -1.82
N LEU A 257 3.91 -13.38 -0.89
CA LEU A 257 5.26 -13.87 -0.61
C LEU A 257 5.46 -15.30 -1.11
N PRO A 258 6.59 -15.64 -1.76
CA PRO A 258 6.91 -17.01 -2.10
C PRO A 258 7.31 -17.85 -0.87
N ASN A 259 7.96 -17.25 0.12
CA ASN A 259 8.45 -17.89 1.35
C ASN A 259 7.55 -17.67 2.57
N TYR A 260 6.23 -17.59 2.36
CA TYR A 260 5.26 -17.30 3.42
C TYR A 260 5.27 -18.33 4.57
N VAL A 261 5.65 -19.56 4.30
CA VAL A 261 5.76 -20.61 5.33
C VAL A 261 6.86 -20.28 6.34
N ASP A 262 8.04 -19.85 5.86
CA ASP A 262 9.17 -19.49 6.72
C ASP A 262 8.84 -18.27 7.58
N VAL A 263 8.20 -17.27 6.99
CA VAL A 263 7.75 -16.06 7.71
C VAL A 263 6.69 -16.43 8.76
N SER A 264 5.77 -17.34 8.45
CA SER A 264 4.76 -17.78 9.39
C SER A 264 5.37 -18.48 10.60
N ASN A 265 6.37 -19.35 10.37
CA ASN A 265 7.10 -20.03 11.44
C ASN A 265 7.85 -19.02 12.32
N PHE A 266 8.48 -18.02 11.72
CA PHE A 266 9.16 -16.96 12.44
C PHE A 266 8.23 -16.15 13.34
N LEU A 267 7.02 -15.85 12.86
CA LEU A 267 5.98 -15.16 13.66
C LEU A 267 5.32 -16.04 14.72
N GLY A 268 5.62 -17.34 14.76
CA GLY A 268 4.92 -18.27 15.64
C GLY A 268 3.46 -18.46 15.26
N VAL A 269 3.15 -18.41 13.98
CA VAL A 269 1.81 -18.63 13.44
C VAL A 269 1.54 -20.12 13.31
N ASN A 270 0.40 -20.58 13.82
CA ASN A 270 -0.06 -21.94 13.56
C ASN A 270 -0.51 -22.04 12.08
N PRO A 271 0.17 -22.85 11.25
CA PRO A 271 -0.11 -22.87 9.81
C PRO A 271 -1.50 -23.39 9.46
N TYR A 272 -2.13 -24.13 10.35
CA TYR A 272 -3.49 -24.67 10.15
C TYR A 272 -4.60 -23.70 10.55
N LYS A 273 -4.28 -22.67 11.33
CA LYS A 273 -5.26 -21.73 11.89
C LYS A 273 -5.04 -20.29 11.48
N GLY A 274 -3.78 -19.83 11.41
CA GLY A 274 -3.43 -18.42 11.27
C GLY A 274 -2.66 -18.06 10.02
N LEU A 275 -2.27 -19.01 9.16
CA LEU A 275 -1.59 -18.74 7.89
C LEU A 275 -2.59 -18.64 6.76
N PHE A 276 -2.65 -17.45 6.14
CA PHE A 276 -3.51 -17.16 5.00
C PHE A 276 -2.68 -16.67 3.83
N TYR A 277 -2.71 -17.43 2.75
CA TYR A 277 -2.04 -17.11 1.51
C TYR A 277 -3.06 -16.98 0.39
N PHE A 278 -3.07 -15.82 -0.26
CA PHE A 278 -3.94 -15.51 -1.39
C PHE A 278 -3.08 -15.06 -2.57
N ASP A 279 -3.21 -15.73 -3.69
CA ASP A 279 -2.48 -15.40 -4.91
C ASP A 279 -3.15 -14.26 -5.71
N ALA A 280 -2.62 -13.96 -6.90
CA ALA A 280 -3.15 -12.91 -7.76
C ALA A 280 -4.61 -13.14 -8.20
N GLY A 281 -5.13 -14.38 -8.14
CA GLY A 281 -6.53 -14.70 -8.43
C GLY A 281 -7.54 -14.10 -7.44
N TYR A 282 -7.08 -13.65 -6.29
CA TYR A 282 -7.88 -12.96 -5.27
C TYR A 282 -7.79 -11.42 -5.38
N ARG A 283 -7.11 -10.90 -6.36
CA ARG A 283 -6.98 -9.46 -6.56
C ARG A 283 -8.33 -8.83 -6.91
N PRO A 284 -8.83 -7.83 -6.14
CA PRO A 284 -10.15 -7.21 -6.40
C PRO A 284 -10.21 -6.50 -7.75
N VAL A 285 -9.11 -5.84 -8.13
CA VAL A 285 -8.94 -5.20 -9.44
C VAL A 285 -7.90 -6.00 -10.21
N PRO A 286 -8.26 -6.61 -11.33
CA PRO A 286 -7.33 -7.38 -12.15
C PRO A 286 -6.14 -6.54 -12.61
N LEU A 287 -4.96 -7.18 -12.72
CA LEU A 287 -3.74 -6.55 -13.18
C LEU A 287 -3.19 -7.29 -14.40
N GLU A 288 -3.06 -6.57 -15.51
CA GLU A 288 -2.31 -6.98 -16.69
C GLU A 288 -0.92 -6.33 -16.63
N GLN A 289 0.13 -7.09 -16.93
CA GLN A 289 1.51 -6.61 -16.85
C GLN A 289 2.17 -6.71 -18.23
N HIS A 290 2.85 -5.62 -18.60
CA HIS A 290 3.63 -5.53 -19.83
C HIS A 290 5.08 -5.23 -19.49
N PHE A 291 6.00 -6.10 -19.89
CA PHE A 291 7.43 -5.90 -19.76
C PHE A 291 7.99 -5.57 -21.14
N VAL A 292 8.53 -4.37 -21.27
CA VAL A 292 9.01 -3.85 -22.55
C VAL A 292 10.52 -3.65 -22.48
N GLY A 293 11.25 -4.46 -23.22
CA GLY A 293 12.71 -4.39 -23.34
C GLY A 293 13.11 -3.62 -24.60
N VAL A 294 13.65 -2.42 -24.42
CA VAL A 294 14.12 -1.59 -25.53
C VAL A 294 15.48 -2.05 -26.02
N HIS A 295 15.66 -2.18 -27.34
CA HIS A 295 16.92 -2.60 -27.93
C HIS A 295 18.00 -1.51 -27.79
N GLY A 296 19.24 -1.94 -27.68
CA GLY A 296 20.40 -1.05 -27.58
C GLY A 296 21.11 -1.14 -26.24
N LYS A 297 22.25 -0.45 -26.15
CA LYS A 297 23.04 -0.43 -24.92
C LYS A 297 22.44 0.58 -23.93
N ALA A 298 22.07 0.09 -22.74
CA ALA A 298 21.53 0.91 -21.68
C ALA A 298 22.42 2.13 -21.34
N GLY A 299 21.79 3.28 -21.06
CA GLY A 299 22.50 4.51 -20.71
C GLY A 299 23.02 5.32 -21.90
N THR A 300 22.89 4.85 -23.14
CA THR A 300 23.26 5.64 -24.32
C THR A 300 22.16 6.64 -24.68
N PRO A 301 22.51 7.80 -25.27
CA PRO A 301 21.50 8.77 -25.74
C PRO A 301 20.50 8.18 -26.73
N ALA A 302 20.95 7.25 -27.57
CA ALA A 302 20.09 6.57 -28.54
C ALA A 302 19.05 5.67 -27.83
N ALA A 303 19.50 4.84 -26.88
CA ALA A 303 18.61 3.99 -26.08
C ALA A 303 17.61 4.84 -25.25
N ASN A 304 18.05 5.97 -24.69
CA ASN A 304 17.16 6.87 -23.94
C ASN A 304 16.09 7.52 -24.83
N ARG A 305 16.45 7.91 -26.04
CA ARG A 305 15.47 8.43 -27.02
C ARG A 305 14.44 7.37 -27.39
N LEU A 306 14.90 6.16 -27.62
CA LEU A 306 14.04 5.03 -27.94
C LEU A 306 13.12 4.66 -26.75
N LEU A 307 13.65 4.66 -25.54
CA LEU A 307 12.88 4.45 -24.32
C LEU A 307 11.77 5.51 -24.18
N ASN A 308 12.06 6.78 -24.40
CA ASN A 308 11.07 7.85 -24.39
C ASN A 308 10.01 7.65 -25.49
N ARG A 309 10.41 7.23 -26.67
CA ARG A 309 9.47 6.97 -27.77
C ARG A 309 8.52 5.82 -27.46
N VAL A 310 9.04 4.69 -27.00
CA VAL A 310 8.24 3.52 -26.63
C VAL A 310 7.31 3.84 -25.45
N CYS A 311 7.80 4.58 -24.45
CA CYS A 311 6.99 5.08 -23.36
C CYS A 311 5.85 5.95 -23.84
N TYR A 312 6.13 6.91 -24.74
CA TYR A 312 5.12 7.77 -25.35
C TYR A 312 4.05 6.97 -26.10
N ASP A 313 4.44 6.02 -26.93
CA ASP A 313 3.49 5.21 -27.71
C ASP A 313 2.51 4.46 -26.81
N ARG A 314 2.98 3.97 -25.66
CA ARG A 314 2.12 3.31 -24.65
C ARG A 314 1.18 4.31 -23.96
N VAL A 315 1.73 5.40 -23.49
CA VAL A 315 0.96 6.45 -22.80
C VAL A 315 -0.11 7.03 -23.72
N GLN A 316 0.25 7.31 -24.98
CA GLN A 316 -0.67 7.87 -25.98
C GLN A 316 -1.87 6.95 -26.24
N ARG A 317 -1.65 5.63 -26.38
CA ARG A 317 -2.75 4.67 -26.57
C ARG A 317 -3.73 4.69 -25.40
N LEU A 318 -3.21 4.66 -24.17
CA LEU A 318 -4.01 4.69 -22.96
C LEU A 318 -4.81 5.98 -22.81
N VAL A 319 -4.18 7.12 -23.12
CA VAL A 319 -4.83 8.44 -23.06
C VAL A 319 -5.88 8.58 -24.17
N ALA A 320 -5.62 8.06 -25.37
CA ALA A 320 -6.59 8.06 -26.46
C ALA A 320 -7.87 7.26 -26.12
N GLU A 321 -7.75 6.23 -25.28
CA GLU A 321 -8.88 5.48 -24.73
C GLU A 321 -9.59 6.20 -23.57
N GLY A 322 -9.15 7.40 -23.20
CA GLY A 322 -9.73 8.21 -22.13
C GLY A 322 -9.16 7.96 -20.73
N ASN A 323 -8.08 7.21 -20.62
CA ASN A 323 -7.48 6.83 -19.34
C ASN A 323 -6.43 7.82 -18.85
N GLN A 324 -6.23 7.86 -17.55
CA GLN A 324 -5.12 8.57 -16.91
C GLN A 324 -3.95 7.61 -16.67
N VAL A 325 -2.74 8.14 -16.78
CA VAL A 325 -1.50 7.36 -16.66
C VAL A 325 -0.54 8.03 -15.69
N MET A 326 0.03 7.24 -14.78
CA MET A 326 1.20 7.63 -13.98
C MET A 326 2.46 7.05 -14.62
N VAL A 327 3.47 7.87 -14.77
CA VAL A 327 4.79 7.46 -15.25
C VAL A 327 5.80 7.64 -14.12
N PHE A 328 6.27 6.53 -13.58
CA PHE A 328 7.28 6.54 -12.52
C PHE A 328 8.69 6.62 -13.10
N VAL A 329 9.45 7.55 -12.56
CA VAL A 329 10.88 7.76 -12.86
C VAL A 329 11.69 7.74 -11.56
N HIS A 330 13.02 7.67 -11.65
CA HIS A 330 13.86 7.38 -10.49
C HIS A 330 14.67 8.59 -9.96
N ALA A 331 14.51 9.76 -10.58
CA ALA A 331 15.13 10.99 -10.12
C ALA A 331 14.16 12.18 -10.29
N ARG A 332 14.27 13.16 -9.39
CA ARG A 332 13.42 14.37 -9.43
C ARG A 332 13.48 15.11 -10.76
N LYS A 333 14.71 15.26 -11.29
CA LYS A 333 14.94 15.92 -12.60
C LYS A 333 14.31 15.17 -13.76
N ASP A 334 14.19 13.86 -13.66
CA ASP A 334 13.61 13.03 -14.71
C ASP A 334 12.10 13.17 -14.81
N THR A 335 11.40 13.63 -13.76
CA THR A 335 9.97 13.91 -13.81
C THR A 335 9.67 14.97 -14.86
N VAL A 336 10.36 16.10 -14.82
CA VAL A 336 10.20 17.21 -15.79
C VAL A 336 10.67 16.78 -17.16
N LYS A 337 11.85 16.19 -17.29
CA LYS A 337 12.40 15.75 -18.58
C LYS A 337 11.49 14.75 -19.27
N THR A 338 10.94 13.80 -18.54
CA THR A 338 10.01 12.81 -19.10
C THR A 338 8.71 13.45 -19.52
N ALA A 339 8.10 14.30 -18.68
CA ALA A 339 6.88 15.01 -19.03
C ALA A 339 7.05 15.89 -20.28
N GLN A 340 8.15 16.61 -20.38
CA GLN A 340 8.48 17.41 -21.55
C GLN A 340 8.70 16.53 -22.79
N ALA A 341 9.43 15.42 -22.67
CA ALA A 341 9.67 14.50 -23.79
C ALA A 341 8.37 13.89 -24.32
N LEU A 342 7.47 13.48 -23.45
CA LEU A 342 6.15 12.95 -23.83
C LEU A 342 5.30 14.04 -24.51
N ARG A 343 5.28 15.25 -23.98
CA ARG A 343 4.59 16.39 -24.59
C ARG A 343 5.14 16.71 -25.97
N ASP A 344 6.46 16.75 -26.13
CA ASP A 344 7.13 17.05 -27.41
C ASP A 344 6.82 15.98 -28.46
N HIS A 345 6.77 14.71 -28.10
CA HIS A 345 6.30 13.64 -28.98
C HIS A 345 4.84 13.83 -29.37
N ALA A 346 3.97 14.21 -28.44
CA ALA A 346 2.56 14.48 -28.73
C ALA A 346 2.41 15.69 -29.71
N MET A 347 3.21 16.74 -29.55
CA MET A 347 3.25 17.87 -30.49
C MET A 347 3.70 17.43 -31.88
N THR A 348 4.78 16.66 -31.95
CA THR A 348 5.35 16.19 -33.22
C THR A 348 4.37 15.27 -33.97
N ASP A 349 3.69 14.40 -33.25
CA ASP A 349 2.73 13.45 -33.81
C ASP A 349 1.32 14.06 -34.02
N GLY A 350 1.10 15.32 -33.62
CA GLY A 350 -0.20 16.00 -33.75
C GLY A 350 -1.30 15.45 -32.82
N THR A 351 -0.92 14.84 -31.72
CA THR A 351 -1.85 14.18 -30.78
C THR A 351 -2.03 14.96 -29.47
N LEU A 352 -1.45 16.15 -29.35
CA LEU A 352 -1.44 16.92 -28.09
C LEU A 352 -2.85 17.18 -27.54
N ASP A 353 -3.84 17.40 -28.42
CA ASP A 353 -5.21 17.68 -27.99
C ASP A 353 -5.87 16.51 -27.24
N GLN A 354 -5.38 15.28 -27.45
CA GLN A 354 -5.87 14.10 -26.71
C GLN A 354 -5.48 14.13 -25.23
N PHE A 355 -4.41 14.85 -24.88
CA PHE A 355 -3.90 14.97 -23.51
C PHE A 355 -4.53 16.11 -22.73
N LYS A 356 -5.14 17.09 -23.43
CA LYS A 356 -5.80 18.21 -22.76
C LYS A 356 -7.02 17.75 -21.98
N PRO A 357 -7.30 18.36 -20.82
CA PRO A 357 -8.52 18.05 -20.08
C PRO A 357 -9.76 18.43 -20.90
N PRO A 358 -10.89 17.74 -20.74
CA PRO A 358 -12.15 18.10 -21.37
C PRO A 358 -12.56 19.53 -21.02
N GLU A 359 -13.12 20.27 -21.98
CA GLU A 359 -13.50 21.69 -21.83
C GLU A 359 -14.48 21.90 -20.66
N ASP A 360 -15.38 20.95 -20.42
CA ASP A 360 -16.37 21.01 -19.35
C ASP A 360 -15.77 20.92 -17.93
N THR A 361 -14.56 20.42 -17.79
CA THR A 361 -13.86 20.28 -16.52
C THR A 361 -12.94 21.47 -16.19
N ALA A 362 -12.67 22.33 -17.14
CA ALA A 362 -11.76 23.48 -16.99
C ALA A 362 -12.32 24.62 -16.09
N THR A 363 -13.54 24.53 -15.60
CA THR A 363 -14.26 25.63 -14.95
C THR A 363 -14.21 25.65 -13.43
N ASP A 364 -13.35 24.85 -12.77
CA ASP A 364 -13.13 25.01 -11.33
C ASP A 364 -12.26 26.27 -11.06
N LEU A 365 -12.91 27.43 -10.92
CA LEU A 365 -12.27 28.74 -10.64
C LEU A 365 -11.35 28.70 -9.40
N ARG A 366 -11.63 27.80 -8.42
CA ARG A 366 -10.77 27.62 -7.23
C ARG A 366 -9.42 27.00 -7.62
N LEU A 367 -9.44 25.98 -8.45
CA LEU A 367 -8.21 25.30 -8.90
C LEU A 367 -7.40 26.19 -9.82
N THR A 368 -8.04 26.90 -10.74
CA THR A 368 -7.40 27.87 -11.63
C THR A 368 -6.69 28.97 -10.81
N GLY A 369 -7.34 29.49 -9.77
CA GLY A 369 -6.74 30.47 -8.86
C GLY A 369 -5.54 29.94 -8.08
N ARG A 370 -5.57 28.67 -7.66
CA ARG A 370 -4.44 28.01 -6.97
C ARG A 370 -3.27 27.75 -7.92
N VAL A 371 -3.54 27.31 -9.15
CA VAL A 371 -2.53 27.14 -10.20
C VAL A 371 -1.84 28.46 -10.49
N ALA A 372 -2.61 29.56 -10.63
CA ALA A 372 -2.06 30.88 -10.88
C ALA A 372 -1.10 31.36 -9.79
N LYS A 373 -1.38 31.03 -8.53
CA LYS A 373 -0.57 31.39 -7.35
C LYS A 373 0.70 30.56 -7.19
N SER A 374 0.79 29.39 -7.79
CA SER A 374 1.98 28.55 -7.69
C SER A 374 3.19 29.25 -8.31
N GLN A 375 4.35 29.11 -7.68
CA GLN A 375 5.63 29.60 -8.19
C GLN A 375 6.35 28.57 -9.07
N ASN A 376 5.83 27.34 -9.17
CA ASN A 376 6.42 26.29 -9.99
C ASN A 376 6.07 26.50 -11.46
N ARG A 377 6.99 27.09 -12.21
CA ARG A 377 6.80 27.41 -13.65
C ARG A 377 6.67 26.15 -14.50
N GLU A 378 7.48 25.13 -14.24
CA GLU A 378 7.47 23.87 -14.98
C GLU A 378 6.12 23.16 -14.84
N MET A 379 5.58 23.10 -13.62
CA MET A 379 4.26 22.56 -13.37
C MET A 379 3.16 23.30 -14.13
N LYS A 380 3.17 24.65 -14.10
CA LYS A 380 2.18 25.48 -14.80
C LYS A 380 2.20 25.28 -16.31
N GLU A 381 3.39 25.24 -16.89
CA GLU A 381 3.56 25.05 -18.33
C GLU A 381 3.03 23.69 -18.80
N LEU A 382 3.35 22.63 -18.06
CA LEU A 382 2.92 21.28 -18.37
C LEU A 382 1.40 21.08 -18.20
N LEU A 383 0.80 21.73 -17.20
CA LEU A 383 -0.64 21.62 -16.91
C LEU A 383 -1.52 22.08 -18.08
N ASN A 384 -1.08 23.05 -18.85
CA ASN A 384 -1.83 23.53 -20.02
C ASN A 384 -2.08 22.43 -21.05
N ASP A 385 -1.20 21.44 -21.11
CA ASP A 385 -1.24 20.34 -22.06
C ASP A 385 -1.69 19.01 -21.43
N GLY A 386 -2.14 19.02 -20.19
CA GLY A 386 -2.63 17.83 -19.48
C GLY A 386 -1.55 16.98 -18.80
N PHE A 387 -0.32 17.50 -18.71
CA PHE A 387 0.80 16.86 -18.02
C PHE A 387 1.10 17.53 -16.69
N SER A 388 1.61 16.77 -15.75
CA SER A 388 2.16 17.30 -14.50
C SER A 388 3.27 16.44 -13.95
N ILE A 389 3.87 16.93 -12.87
CA ILE A 389 4.98 16.30 -12.17
C ILE A 389 4.67 16.19 -10.69
N HIS A 390 5.27 15.21 -10.03
CA HIS A 390 5.17 15.06 -8.58
C HIS A 390 6.45 14.44 -8.03
N HIS A 391 7.12 15.16 -7.14
CA HIS A 391 8.31 14.68 -6.42
C HIS A 391 8.51 15.41 -5.10
N ALA A 392 9.32 14.87 -4.20
CA ALA A 392 9.54 15.39 -2.86
C ALA A 392 10.19 16.79 -2.81
N GLY A 393 10.84 17.24 -3.89
CA GLY A 393 11.43 18.57 -4.00
C GLY A 393 10.44 19.71 -4.26
N MET A 394 9.18 19.38 -4.58
CA MET A 394 8.12 20.38 -4.76
C MET A 394 7.58 20.85 -3.41
N LEU A 395 7.04 22.08 -3.38
CA LEU A 395 6.30 22.56 -2.22
C LEU A 395 5.09 21.66 -1.94
N ARG A 396 4.76 21.46 -0.66
CA ARG A 396 3.62 20.63 -0.27
C ARG A 396 2.30 21.14 -0.86
N SER A 397 2.13 22.46 -0.95
CA SER A 397 0.96 23.07 -1.59
C SER A 397 0.82 22.69 -3.06
N ASP A 398 1.94 22.65 -3.80
CA ASP A 398 1.96 22.27 -5.21
C ASP A 398 1.71 20.77 -5.39
N ARG A 399 2.29 19.93 -4.55
CA ARG A 399 2.02 18.49 -4.55
C ARG A 399 0.54 18.19 -4.32
N ASN A 400 -0.06 18.78 -3.29
CA ASN A 400 -1.47 18.61 -2.98
C ASN A 400 -2.37 19.11 -4.13
N LEU A 401 -1.97 20.21 -4.79
CA LEU A 401 -2.69 20.73 -5.94
C LEU A 401 -2.67 19.75 -7.11
N VAL A 402 -1.51 19.20 -7.43
CA VAL A 402 -1.35 18.21 -8.52
C VAL A 402 -2.16 16.94 -8.23
N GLU A 403 -2.12 16.46 -6.99
CA GLU A 403 -2.90 15.29 -6.55
C GLU A 403 -4.41 15.53 -6.74
N GLU A 404 -4.90 16.71 -6.38
CA GLU A 404 -6.30 17.09 -6.56
C GLU A 404 -6.66 17.21 -8.05
N LEU A 405 -5.80 17.84 -8.86
CA LEU A 405 -6.00 17.96 -10.31
C LEU A 405 -6.03 16.59 -10.99
N PHE A 406 -5.15 15.68 -10.59
CA PHE A 406 -5.16 14.32 -11.12
C PHE A 406 -6.43 13.56 -10.70
N SER A 407 -6.85 13.64 -9.46
CA SER A 407 -8.05 12.96 -8.98
C SER A 407 -9.34 13.45 -9.68
N LYS A 408 -9.34 14.69 -10.15
CA LYS A 408 -10.46 15.28 -10.92
C LYS A 408 -10.35 15.04 -12.44
N GLY A 409 -9.35 14.33 -12.91
CA GLY A 409 -9.14 14.05 -14.34
C GLY A 409 -8.58 15.20 -15.15
N LEU A 410 -8.11 16.29 -14.51
CA LEU A 410 -7.55 17.47 -15.17
C LEU A 410 -6.08 17.27 -15.59
N VAL A 411 -5.40 16.30 -15.02
CA VAL A 411 -4.08 15.83 -15.43
C VAL A 411 -4.24 14.43 -16.01
N ARG A 412 -3.87 14.25 -17.26
CA ARG A 412 -3.95 12.95 -17.94
C ARG A 412 -2.71 12.10 -17.71
N VAL A 413 -1.55 12.74 -17.68
CA VAL A 413 -0.25 12.08 -17.48
C VAL A 413 0.48 12.74 -16.32
N LEU A 414 0.79 11.97 -15.30
CA LEU A 414 1.54 12.41 -14.14
C LEU A 414 2.90 11.71 -14.11
N CYS A 415 3.98 12.44 -14.28
CA CYS A 415 5.34 11.94 -14.14
C CYS A 415 5.80 12.16 -12.70
N CYS A 416 6.14 11.10 -12.00
CA CYS A 416 6.40 11.11 -10.57
C CYS A 416 7.55 10.20 -10.15
N THR A 417 8.07 10.46 -8.97
CA THR A 417 9.00 9.54 -8.28
C THR A 417 8.24 8.63 -7.32
N SER A 418 8.92 7.58 -6.83
CA SER A 418 8.36 6.60 -5.88
C SER A 418 7.75 7.21 -4.61
N THR A 419 8.15 8.44 -4.25
CA THR A 419 7.57 9.17 -3.11
C THR A 419 6.04 9.28 -3.19
N LEU A 420 5.46 9.40 -4.39
CA LEU A 420 4.02 9.43 -4.57
C LEU A 420 3.36 8.10 -4.15
N ALA A 421 3.97 6.97 -4.51
CA ALA A 421 3.42 5.65 -4.23
C ALA A 421 3.29 5.36 -2.73
N TRP A 422 4.20 5.91 -1.92
CA TRP A 422 4.24 5.71 -0.48
C TRP A 422 3.43 6.72 0.34
N GLY A 423 3.14 7.88 -0.22
CA GLY A 423 2.54 9.00 0.52
C GLY A 423 1.10 9.33 0.18
N VAL A 424 0.56 8.78 -0.90
CA VAL A 424 -0.75 9.18 -1.43
C VAL A 424 -1.49 7.99 -2.02
N ASN A 425 -2.75 7.84 -1.65
CA ASN A 425 -3.66 6.89 -2.29
C ASN A 425 -4.32 7.57 -3.51
N LEU A 426 -3.62 7.57 -4.63
CA LEU A 426 -4.08 8.20 -5.87
C LEU A 426 -4.24 7.14 -6.96
N PRO A 427 -5.48 6.73 -7.28
CA PRO A 427 -5.71 5.68 -8.27
C PRO A 427 -5.42 6.17 -9.68
N ALA A 428 -4.78 5.30 -10.48
CA ALA A 428 -4.61 5.48 -11.92
C ALA A 428 -5.04 4.22 -12.65
N TYR A 429 -5.53 4.38 -13.88
CA TYR A 429 -5.88 3.22 -14.72
C TYR A 429 -4.64 2.45 -15.12
N ALA A 430 -3.57 3.13 -15.49
CA ALA A 430 -2.31 2.52 -15.87
C ALA A 430 -1.11 3.20 -15.20
N VAL A 431 -0.11 2.39 -14.93
CA VAL A 431 1.18 2.82 -14.39
C VAL A 431 2.28 2.36 -15.33
N VAL A 432 3.15 3.26 -15.70
CA VAL A 432 4.36 2.99 -16.47
C VAL A 432 5.56 3.19 -15.57
N ILE A 433 6.40 2.18 -15.42
CA ILE A 433 7.70 2.30 -14.75
C ILE A 433 8.75 2.47 -15.85
N LYS A 434 9.26 3.70 -15.97
CA LYS A 434 10.23 4.04 -17.01
C LYS A 434 11.64 3.81 -16.52
N GLY A 435 12.24 2.71 -16.98
CA GLY A 435 13.56 2.27 -16.54
C GLY A 435 13.52 1.45 -15.26
N THR A 436 14.46 0.54 -15.12
CA THR A 436 14.55 -0.43 -14.03
C THR A 436 15.79 -0.24 -13.17
N GLN A 437 16.53 0.86 -13.36
CA GLN A 437 17.76 1.16 -12.62
C GLN A 437 17.67 2.49 -11.88
N VAL A 438 18.21 2.50 -10.66
CA VAL A 438 18.31 3.68 -9.81
C VAL A 438 19.77 3.93 -9.44
N TYR A 439 20.16 5.20 -9.30
CA TYR A 439 21.51 5.54 -8.85
C TYR A 439 21.63 5.33 -7.34
N ASP A 440 22.50 4.42 -6.94
CA ASP A 440 22.87 4.19 -5.55
C ASP A 440 24.10 5.04 -5.19
N SER A 441 23.89 6.03 -4.33
CA SER A 441 24.95 6.95 -3.90
C SER A 441 26.01 6.27 -3.03
N GLN A 442 25.68 5.18 -2.34
CA GLN A 442 26.64 4.44 -1.51
C GLN A 442 27.56 3.60 -2.39
N LYS A 443 27.02 3.03 -3.45
CA LYS A 443 27.78 2.22 -4.41
C LYS A 443 28.43 3.07 -5.52
N GLY A 444 28.02 4.32 -5.67
CA GLY A 444 28.46 5.20 -6.74
C GLY A 444 28.12 4.70 -8.14
N ALA A 445 27.09 3.87 -8.28
CA ALA A 445 26.72 3.19 -9.52
C ALA A 445 25.20 3.06 -9.66
N PHE A 446 24.73 2.80 -10.89
CA PHE A 446 23.35 2.40 -11.13
C PHE A 446 23.17 0.93 -10.72
N VAL A 447 22.12 0.66 -9.97
CA VAL A 447 21.69 -0.67 -9.53
C VAL A 447 20.28 -0.94 -10.02
N ASP A 448 19.95 -2.19 -10.23
CA ASP A 448 18.59 -2.58 -10.57
C ASP A 448 17.62 -2.27 -9.41
N LEU A 449 16.39 -1.92 -9.76
CA LEU A 449 15.33 -1.81 -8.77
C LEU A 449 15.21 -3.10 -7.98
N SER A 450 14.98 -2.98 -6.68
CA SER A 450 14.71 -4.15 -5.85
C SER A 450 13.33 -4.73 -6.17
N ILE A 451 13.09 -5.96 -5.76
CA ILE A 451 11.77 -6.61 -5.88
C ILE A 451 10.67 -5.80 -5.15
N LEU A 452 11.08 -4.94 -4.24
CA LEU A 452 10.21 -4.18 -3.35
C LEU A 452 9.98 -2.73 -3.82
N ASP A 453 10.82 -2.25 -4.76
CA ASP A 453 10.62 -0.98 -5.44
C ASP A 453 9.55 -1.08 -6.53
#